data_a92297156ea76288b0b6fa4071d88883
#
_entry.id   a92297156ea76288b0b6fa4071d88883
#
_cell.length_a   1.000
_cell.length_b   1.000
_cell.length_c   1.000
_cell.angle_alpha   90.00
_cell.angle_beta   90.00
_cell.angle_gamma   90.00
#
_symmetry.space_group_name_H-M   'P 1'
#
loop_
_entity.id
_entity.type
_entity.pdbx_description
1 polymer ?
#
loop_
_entity_poly.entity_id
_entity_poly.type
_entity_poly.pdbx_seq_one_letter_code
_entity_poly.pdbx_strand_id
1 'polypeptide(L)'
;AFSQAHEESGFDKVLVGYTSSSADGFIVAMHAAAHTKKLGYLIAHRPGFVSPTILARKAATFDQLTQGRIALHIISGGGDTEQRRDGDYENHDSRYQRSGEFMKILKDLWTRSNPVTHDGHFYKFENAKSDFQCFQTPHIPIYFGGASEAALNVGAESCDVYALWGEPIKDVKKKIADFRKRVKVTGRDPRAVR
;
A
#
# COMPACT_ATOMS: atom_id res chain seq x y z
N ALA A 1 12.89 -9.29 -19.81
CA ALA A 1 13.22 -10.70 -19.54
C ALA A 1 12.55 -11.23 -18.27
N PHE A 2 12.93 -10.79 -17.03
CA PHE A 2 12.41 -11.37 -15.78
C PHE A 2 10.87 -11.27 -15.66
N SER A 3 10.29 -10.09 -15.81
CA SER A 3 8.84 -9.90 -15.71
C SER A 3 8.05 -10.61 -16.82
N GLN A 4 8.61 -10.71 -18.02
CA GLN A 4 8.02 -11.48 -19.11
C GLN A 4 7.97 -12.99 -18.80
N ALA A 5 9.05 -13.54 -18.22
CA ALA A 5 9.07 -14.92 -17.79
C ALA A 5 8.02 -15.23 -16.71
N HIS A 6 7.77 -14.30 -15.78
CA HIS A 6 6.70 -14.43 -14.79
C HIS A 6 5.30 -14.40 -15.44
N GLU A 7 5.10 -13.49 -16.39
CA GLU A 7 3.84 -13.42 -17.15
C GLU A 7 3.58 -14.70 -17.95
N GLU A 8 4.58 -15.18 -18.65
CA GLU A 8 4.53 -16.45 -19.42
C GLU A 8 4.29 -17.68 -18.53
N SER A 9 4.81 -17.65 -17.29
CA SER A 9 4.58 -18.69 -16.29
C SER A 9 3.23 -18.59 -15.57
N GLY A 10 2.39 -17.62 -15.92
CA GLY A 10 1.03 -17.48 -15.41
C GLY A 10 0.90 -16.81 -14.03
N PHE A 11 1.90 -16.06 -13.58
CA PHE A 11 1.77 -15.26 -12.37
C PHE A 11 0.80 -14.08 -12.60
N ASP A 12 -0.11 -13.85 -11.66
CA ASP A 12 -1.02 -12.70 -11.69
C ASP A 12 -0.31 -11.40 -11.35
N LYS A 13 0.62 -11.44 -10.37
CA LYS A 13 1.34 -10.26 -9.86
C LYS A 13 2.73 -10.61 -9.40
N VAL A 14 3.61 -9.62 -9.49
CA VAL A 14 4.95 -9.65 -8.88
C VAL A 14 5.04 -8.57 -7.80
N LEU A 15 5.70 -8.90 -6.70
CA LEU A 15 6.06 -7.92 -5.67
C LEU A 15 7.32 -7.18 -6.09
N VAL A 16 7.23 -5.85 -6.15
CA VAL A 16 8.37 -4.96 -6.28
C VAL A 16 8.72 -4.46 -4.89
N GLY A 17 9.73 -5.07 -4.29
CA GLY A 17 10.15 -4.79 -2.92
C GLY A 17 10.76 -3.39 -2.75
N TYR A 18 10.91 -2.98 -1.50
CA TYR A 18 11.58 -1.74 -1.12
C TYR A 18 12.57 -2.00 0.01
N THR A 19 13.78 -1.54 -0.19
CA THR A 19 14.80 -1.36 0.86
C THR A 19 15.53 -0.03 0.64
N SER A 20 16.21 0.49 1.65
CA SER A 20 17.00 1.74 1.55
C SER A 20 18.18 1.66 0.57
N SER A 21 18.43 0.51 -0.04
CA SER A 21 19.50 0.30 -1.03
C SER A 21 18.97 -0.22 -2.37
N SER A 22 17.65 -0.38 -2.52
CA SER A 22 17.04 -0.86 -3.77
C SER A 22 16.84 0.27 -4.77
N ALA A 23 16.68 -0.10 -6.04
CA ALA A 23 16.20 0.82 -7.07
C ALA A 23 14.77 1.32 -6.76
N ASP A 24 14.39 2.47 -7.31
CA ASP A 24 13.02 2.98 -7.18
C ASP A 24 12.00 2.02 -7.76
N GLY A 25 11.09 1.54 -6.90
CA GLY A 25 10.12 0.51 -7.24
C GLY A 25 9.12 0.95 -8.32
N PHE A 26 8.71 2.22 -8.35
CA PHE A 26 7.79 2.72 -9.37
C PHE A 26 8.44 2.81 -10.75
N ILE A 27 9.69 3.26 -10.81
CA ILE A 27 10.43 3.35 -12.08
C ILE A 27 10.67 1.95 -12.65
N VAL A 28 11.12 1.02 -11.82
CA VAL A 28 11.34 -0.39 -12.22
C VAL A 28 10.04 -1.05 -12.65
N ALA A 29 8.96 -0.88 -11.89
CA ALA A 29 7.65 -1.44 -12.24
C ALA A 29 7.10 -0.86 -13.55
N MET A 30 7.25 0.46 -13.78
CA MET A 30 6.78 1.10 -15.02
C MET A 30 7.53 0.59 -16.24
N HIS A 31 8.87 0.46 -16.12
CA HIS A 31 9.67 -0.13 -17.20
C HIS A 31 9.23 -1.58 -17.49
N ALA A 32 9.03 -2.39 -16.45
CA ALA A 32 8.57 -3.76 -16.61
C ALA A 32 7.15 -3.85 -17.20
N ALA A 33 6.24 -2.98 -16.77
CA ALA A 33 4.87 -2.91 -17.26
C ALA A 33 4.77 -2.55 -18.74
N ALA A 34 5.70 -1.73 -19.25
CA ALA A 34 5.78 -1.41 -20.67
C ALA A 34 6.18 -2.62 -21.55
N HIS A 35 6.75 -3.68 -20.95
CA HIS A 35 7.20 -4.89 -21.64
C HIS A 35 6.36 -6.14 -21.32
N THR A 36 5.23 -5.97 -20.61
CA THR A 36 4.28 -7.03 -20.26
C THR A 36 2.86 -6.58 -20.59
N LYS A 37 1.92 -7.51 -20.73
CA LYS A 37 0.54 -7.22 -21.13
C LYS A 37 -0.47 -7.41 -20.01
N LYS A 38 -0.26 -8.40 -19.14
CA LYS A 38 -1.23 -8.84 -18.12
C LYS A 38 -0.68 -8.80 -16.71
N LEU A 39 0.64 -8.95 -16.55
CA LEU A 39 1.28 -9.03 -15.24
C LEU A 39 0.99 -7.77 -14.42
N GLY A 40 0.47 -7.97 -13.21
CA GLY A 40 0.25 -6.92 -12.23
C GLY A 40 1.49 -6.66 -11.37
N TYR A 41 1.55 -5.48 -10.77
CA TYR A 41 2.67 -5.01 -9.96
C TYR A 41 2.17 -4.61 -8.58
N LEU A 42 2.58 -5.36 -7.56
CA LEU A 42 2.40 -5.00 -6.15
C LEU A 42 3.63 -4.20 -5.72
N ILE A 43 3.50 -2.87 -5.69
CA ILE A 43 4.64 -1.99 -5.44
C ILE A 43 4.70 -1.66 -3.95
N ALA A 44 5.81 -2.06 -3.30
CA ALA A 44 6.07 -1.69 -1.93
C ALA A 44 6.37 -0.19 -1.84
N HIS A 45 5.71 0.48 -0.89
CA HIS A 45 5.90 1.90 -0.62
C HIS A 45 5.95 2.16 0.89
N ARG A 46 6.97 2.91 1.30
CA ARG A 46 7.16 3.31 2.70
C ARG A 46 6.73 4.76 2.88
N PRO A 47 5.67 5.04 3.68
CA PRO A 47 5.27 6.41 4.02
C PRO A 47 6.37 7.17 4.77
N GLY A 48 6.40 8.50 4.61
CA GLY A 48 7.34 9.38 5.28
C GLY A 48 8.31 10.10 4.33
N PHE A 49 8.52 9.58 3.11
CA PHE A 49 9.48 10.16 2.16
C PHE A 49 8.81 10.84 0.95
N VAL A 50 7.58 10.45 0.65
CA VAL A 50 6.76 11.05 -0.41
C VAL A 50 5.43 11.45 0.18
N SER A 51 5.00 12.68 -0.07
CA SER A 51 3.67 13.15 0.35
C SER A 51 2.56 12.25 -0.21
N PRO A 52 1.51 11.96 0.57
CA PRO A 52 0.39 11.15 0.11
C PRO A 52 -0.30 11.74 -1.14
N THR A 53 -0.35 13.07 -1.28
CA THR A 53 -0.89 13.74 -2.46
C THR A 53 -0.07 13.47 -3.72
N ILE A 54 1.25 13.41 -3.59
CA ILE A 54 2.17 13.07 -4.70
C ILE A 54 2.03 11.59 -5.06
N LEU A 55 2.02 10.71 -4.05
CA LEU A 55 1.86 9.28 -4.31
C LEU A 55 0.50 8.96 -4.93
N ALA A 56 -0.58 9.61 -4.49
CA ALA A 56 -1.90 9.39 -5.06
C ALA A 56 -1.92 9.63 -6.57
N ARG A 57 -1.34 10.76 -7.03
CA ARG A 57 -1.23 11.08 -8.47
C ARG A 57 -0.28 10.12 -9.20
N LYS A 58 0.86 9.80 -8.60
CA LYS A 58 1.85 8.87 -9.18
C LYS A 58 1.23 7.49 -9.41
N ALA A 59 0.52 6.96 -8.42
CA ALA A 59 -0.15 5.67 -8.50
C ALA A 59 -1.32 5.68 -9.49
N ALA A 60 -2.15 6.73 -9.50
CA ALA A 60 -3.23 6.87 -10.47
C ALA A 60 -2.70 6.96 -11.92
N THR A 61 -1.57 7.64 -12.12
CA THR A 61 -0.91 7.69 -13.43
C THR A 61 -0.46 6.29 -13.89
N PHE A 62 0.19 5.55 -13.01
CA PHE A 62 0.58 4.16 -13.30
C PHE A 62 -0.65 3.30 -13.62
N ASP A 63 -1.71 3.44 -12.83
CA ASP A 63 -2.96 2.70 -12.95
C ASP A 63 -3.62 2.92 -14.33
N GLN A 64 -3.73 4.16 -14.76
CA GLN A 64 -4.26 4.54 -16.07
C GLN A 64 -3.40 4.00 -17.22
N LEU A 65 -2.08 4.23 -17.18
CA LEU A 65 -1.17 3.81 -18.24
C LEU A 65 -1.11 2.29 -18.40
N THR A 66 -1.39 1.54 -17.32
CA THR A 66 -1.34 0.08 -17.31
C THR A 66 -2.72 -0.58 -17.29
N GLN A 67 -3.81 0.21 -17.33
CA GLN A 67 -5.18 -0.30 -17.28
C GLN A 67 -5.44 -1.22 -16.07
N GLY A 68 -5.06 -0.75 -14.87
CA GLY A 68 -5.39 -1.44 -13.62
C GLY A 68 -4.36 -2.47 -13.13
N ARG A 69 -3.13 -2.47 -13.65
CA ARG A 69 -2.13 -3.45 -13.27
C ARG A 69 -1.24 -3.04 -12.08
N ILE A 70 -1.72 -2.15 -11.21
CA ILE A 70 -1.03 -1.76 -9.98
C ILE A 70 -1.81 -2.16 -8.74
N ALA A 71 -1.11 -2.49 -7.68
CA ALA A 71 -1.55 -2.46 -6.29
C ALA A 71 -0.43 -1.88 -5.44
N LEU A 72 -0.75 -1.23 -4.34
CA LEU A 72 0.25 -0.72 -3.40
C LEU A 72 0.40 -1.66 -2.21
N HIS A 73 1.63 -1.96 -1.84
CA HIS A 73 1.94 -2.60 -0.57
C HIS A 73 2.54 -1.56 0.37
N ILE A 74 1.73 -1.01 1.26
CA ILE A 74 2.19 -0.04 2.24
C ILE A 74 2.95 -0.80 3.33
N ILE A 75 4.19 -0.39 3.57
CA ILE A 75 5.10 -0.99 4.55
C ILE A 75 5.56 0.08 5.54
N SER A 76 5.55 -0.25 6.83
CA SER A 76 6.00 0.69 7.89
C SER A 76 7.50 0.61 8.15
N GLY A 77 8.18 -0.37 7.53
CA GLY A 77 9.61 -0.61 7.71
C GLY A 77 9.93 -1.50 8.91
N GLY A 78 10.99 -2.27 8.79
CA GLY A 78 11.44 -3.23 9.79
C GLY A 78 12.35 -2.58 10.85
N GLY A 79 13.66 -2.67 10.64
CA GLY A 79 14.65 -2.21 11.62
C GLY A 79 14.96 -0.71 11.54
N ASP A 80 15.19 -0.09 12.69
CA ASP A 80 15.48 1.36 12.79
C ASP A 80 16.75 1.78 12.03
N THR A 81 17.76 0.93 12.00
CA THR A 81 19.02 1.21 11.27
C THR A 81 18.75 1.41 9.77
N GLU A 82 17.87 0.62 9.20
CA GLU A 82 17.50 0.75 7.78
C GLU A 82 16.67 2.02 7.55
N GLN A 83 15.73 2.32 8.46
CA GLN A 83 14.92 3.54 8.38
C GLN A 83 15.76 4.82 8.38
N ARG A 84 16.76 4.87 9.26
CA ARG A 84 17.67 6.02 9.39
C ARG A 84 18.53 6.27 8.14
N ARG A 85 18.77 5.27 7.31
CA ARG A 85 19.48 5.48 6.02
C ARG A 85 18.72 6.39 5.07
N ASP A 86 17.39 6.36 5.15
CA ASP A 86 16.50 7.21 4.34
C ASP A 86 16.03 8.45 5.14
N GLY A 87 16.56 8.67 6.36
CA GLY A 87 16.23 9.85 7.18
C GLY A 87 14.96 9.69 8.02
N ASP A 88 14.46 8.47 8.23
CA ASP A 88 13.31 8.22 9.09
C ASP A 88 13.77 7.88 10.52
N TYR A 89 13.44 8.76 11.45
CA TYR A 89 13.76 8.65 12.88
C TYR A 89 12.55 8.35 13.74
N GLU A 90 11.38 8.13 13.13
CA GLU A 90 10.17 7.76 13.85
C GLU A 90 10.32 6.41 14.53
N ASN A 91 9.74 6.26 15.72
CA ASN A 91 9.67 4.98 16.40
C ASN A 91 8.72 4.01 15.71
N HIS A 92 8.80 2.72 16.08
CA HIS A 92 8.02 1.65 15.48
C HIS A 92 6.51 1.95 15.41
N ASP A 93 5.89 2.33 16.54
CA ASP A 93 4.45 2.52 16.59
C ASP A 93 3.99 3.78 15.86
N SER A 94 4.78 4.84 15.93
CA SER A 94 4.58 6.08 15.15
C SER A 94 4.60 5.81 13.64
N ARG A 95 5.51 4.96 13.16
CA ARG A 95 5.52 4.56 11.73
C ARG A 95 4.24 3.83 11.31
N TYR A 96 3.67 2.98 12.17
CA TYR A 96 2.37 2.34 11.89
C TYR A 96 1.22 3.33 11.88
N GLN A 97 1.16 4.26 12.83
CA GLN A 97 0.16 5.33 12.87
C GLN A 97 0.24 6.20 11.60
N ARG A 98 1.47 6.60 11.21
CA ARG A 98 1.72 7.31 9.96
C ARG A 98 1.23 6.54 8.74
N SER A 99 1.46 5.23 8.68
CA SER A 99 0.96 4.38 7.60
C SER A 99 -0.56 4.33 7.55
N GLY A 100 -1.22 4.30 8.70
CA GLY A 100 -2.68 4.35 8.79
C GLY A 100 -3.25 5.66 8.27
N GLU A 101 -2.71 6.80 8.70
CA GLU A 101 -3.08 8.13 8.22
C GLU A 101 -2.86 8.24 6.70
N PHE A 102 -1.72 7.76 6.22
CA PHE A 102 -1.37 7.77 4.80
C PHE A 102 -2.36 6.98 3.94
N MET A 103 -2.73 5.76 4.33
CA MET A 103 -3.69 4.95 3.58
C MET A 103 -5.09 5.57 3.53
N LYS A 104 -5.55 6.20 4.61
CA LYS A 104 -6.82 6.93 4.65
C LYS A 104 -6.81 8.11 3.66
N ILE A 105 -5.72 8.88 3.66
CA ILE A 105 -5.55 10.01 2.72
C ILE A 105 -5.57 9.53 1.27
N LEU A 106 -4.85 8.44 0.94
CA LEU A 106 -4.86 7.91 -0.43
C LEU A 106 -6.28 7.56 -0.89
N LYS A 107 -7.05 6.86 -0.06
CA LYS A 107 -8.44 6.51 -0.37
C LYS A 107 -9.31 7.75 -0.58
N ASP A 108 -9.19 8.74 0.30
CA ASP A 108 -9.92 10.00 0.18
C ASP A 108 -9.60 10.72 -1.13
N LEU A 109 -8.33 10.81 -1.50
CA LEU A 109 -7.89 11.47 -2.73
C LEU A 109 -8.35 10.74 -4.00
N TRP A 110 -8.54 9.43 -3.95
CA TRP A 110 -8.98 8.62 -5.10
C TRP A 110 -10.50 8.50 -5.23
N THR A 111 -11.25 8.71 -4.14
CA THR A 111 -12.69 8.43 -4.13
C THR A 111 -13.57 9.67 -3.99
N ARG A 112 -13.03 10.77 -3.44
CA ARG A 112 -13.81 12.01 -3.26
C ARG A 112 -13.80 12.87 -4.52
N SER A 113 -14.97 13.38 -4.89
CA SER A 113 -15.12 14.32 -6.01
C SER A 113 -14.70 15.76 -5.67
N ASN A 114 -14.81 16.12 -4.39
CA ASN A 114 -14.43 17.45 -3.90
C ASN A 114 -12.96 17.49 -3.47
N PRO A 115 -12.31 18.66 -3.51
CA PRO A 115 -10.97 18.83 -2.96
C PRO A 115 -10.87 18.34 -1.51
N VAL A 116 -9.76 17.73 -1.16
CA VAL A 116 -9.48 17.18 0.16
C VAL A 116 -8.55 18.14 0.91
N THR A 117 -8.98 18.58 2.09
CA THR A 117 -8.12 19.25 3.07
C THR A 117 -7.88 18.29 4.22
N HIS A 118 -6.65 18.19 4.67
CA HIS A 118 -6.25 17.31 5.77
C HIS A 118 -5.35 18.06 6.74
N ASP A 119 -5.66 17.97 8.02
CA ASP A 119 -4.85 18.50 9.13
C ASP A 119 -4.70 17.38 10.16
N GLY A 120 -3.73 16.49 9.91
CA GLY A 120 -3.46 15.32 10.72
C GLY A 120 -2.17 15.44 11.52
N HIS A 121 -1.78 14.32 12.15
CA HIS A 121 -0.57 14.27 12.96
C HIS A 121 0.70 14.24 12.10
N PHE A 122 0.68 13.48 10.99
CA PHE A 122 1.85 13.29 10.13
C PHE A 122 1.78 14.08 8.83
N TYR A 123 0.58 14.42 8.37
CA TYR A 123 0.39 15.09 7.09
C TYR A 123 -0.57 16.27 7.22
N LYS A 124 -0.21 17.36 6.54
CA LYS A 124 -1.07 18.55 6.45
C LYS A 124 -1.01 19.10 5.04
N PHE A 125 -2.18 19.34 4.45
CA PHE A 125 -2.33 19.95 3.13
C PHE A 125 -3.76 20.50 2.95
N GLU A 126 -3.92 21.43 2.03
CA GLU A 126 -5.18 22.12 1.78
C GLU A 126 -5.60 21.97 0.32
N ASN A 127 -6.91 21.78 0.10
CA ASN A 127 -7.54 21.78 -1.22
C ASN A 127 -6.88 20.86 -2.25
N ALA A 128 -6.34 19.71 -1.82
CA ALA A 128 -5.72 18.77 -2.72
C ALA A 128 -6.79 18.13 -3.62
N LYS A 129 -6.56 18.22 -4.92
CA LYS A 129 -7.40 17.64 -5.96
C LYS A 129 -6.51 17.07 -7.06
N SER A 130 -6.92 15.97 -7.64
CA SER A 130 -6.32 15.42 -8.85
C SER A 130 -7.38 15.39 -9.95
N ASP A 131 -7.06 15.96 -11.10
CA ASP A 131 -7.88 15.81 -12.31
C ASP A 131 -7.66 14.45 -12.98
N PHE A 132 -6.70 13.67 -12.46
CA PHE A 132 -6.32 12.35 -12.96
C PHE A 132 -6.82 11.27 -12.00
N GLN A 133 -7.87 10.57 -12.39
CA GLN A 133 -8.52 9.55 -11.57
C GLN A 133 -7.88 8.16 -11.75
N CYS A 134 -8.13 7.25 -10.82
CA CYS A 134 -7.74 5.86 -10.98
C CYS A 134 -8.53 5.19 -12.11
N PHE A 135 -7.91 4.21 -12.76
CA PHE A 135 -8.59 3.29 -13.67
C PHE A 135 -9.43 2.27 -12.90
N GLN A 136 -8.89 1.78 -11.80
CA GLN A 136 -9.56 0.82 -10.91
C GLN A 136 -10.64 1.49 -10.05
N THR A 137 -11.72 0.79 -9.82
CA THR A 137 -12.86 1.23 -8.99
C THR A 137 -13.03 0.30 -7.78
N PRO A 138 -13.28 0.81 -6.57
CA PRO A 138 -13.42 2.23 -6.21
C PRO A 138 -12.08 2.97 -6.12
N HIS A 139 -10.97 2.28 -6.01
CA HIS A 139 -9.58 2.81 -5.94
C HIS A 139 -8.57 1.69 -6.17
N ILE A 140 -7.29 2.07 -6.26
CA ILE A 140 -6.16 1.13 -6.33
C ILE A 140 -6.12 0.28 -5.05
N PRO A 141 -6.03 -1.07 -5.15
CA PRO A 141 -5.99 -1.94 -3.97
C PRO A 141 -4.77 -1.65 -3.09
N ILE A 142 -5.00 -1.52 -1.79
CA ILE A 142 -3.97 -1.29 -0.79
C ILE A 142 -3.76 -2.57 0.03
N TYR A 143 -2.56 -3.12 -0.09
CA TYR A 143 -2.05 -4.21 0.74
C TYR A 143 -1.29 -3.63 1.93
N PHE A 144 -1.41 -4.28 3.07
CA PHE A 144 -0.70 -3.94 4.29
C PHE A 144 -0.39 -5.20 5.06
N GLY A 145 0.64 -5.19 5.89
CA GLY A 145 1.01 -6.36 6.67
C GLY A 145 1.84 -6.00 7.89
N GLY A 146 1.98 -6.98 8.77
CA GLY A 146 2.75 -6.89 10.00
C GLY A 146 2.26 -7.91 11.03
N ALA A 147 2.99 -8.07 12.12
CA ALA A 147 2.65 -9.03 13.17
C ALA A 147 2.40 -8.38 14.54
N SER A 148 2.70 -7.08 14.68
CA SER A 148 2.50 -6.33 15.92
C SER A 148 1.03 -5.92 16.11
N GLU A 149 0.65 -5.62 17.36
CA GLU A 149 -0.67 -5.08 17.68
C GLU A 149 -0.97 -3.80 16.89
N ALA A 150 0.01 -2.89 16.79
CA ALA A 150 -0.10 -1.67 16.00
C ALA A 150 -0.40 -1.97 14.52
N ALA A 151 0.29 -2.95 13.92
CA ALA A 151 0.07 -3.37 12.54
C ALA A 151 -1.34 -3.93 12.32
N LEU A 152 -1.80 -4.82 13.21
CA LEU A 152 -3.13 -5.44 13.13
C LEU A 152 -4.25 -4.39 13.23
N ASN A 153 -4.12 -3.43 14.12
CA ASN A 153 -5.11 -2.37 14.31
C ASN A 153 -5.18 -1.44 13.08
N VAL A 154 -4.03 -0.94 12.62
CA VAL A 154 -3.95 -0.07 11.44
C VAL A 154 -4.44 -0.79 10.18
N GLY A 155 -4.05 -2.05 9.99
CA GLY A 155 -4.52 -2.84 8.86
C GLY A 155 -6.04 -3.05 8.89
N ALA A 156 -6.60 -3.39 10.06
CA ALA A 156 -8.04 -3.57 10.22
C ALA A 156 -8.85 -2.32 9.86
N GLU A 157 -8.33 -1.15 10.15
CA GLU A 157 -8.97 0.12 9.80
C GLU A 157 -8.87 0.49 8.31
N SER A 158 -7.74 0.16 7.66
CA SER A 158 -7.37 0.91 6.44
C SER A 158 -7.05 0.07 5.22
N CYS A 159 -6.59 -1.18 5.32
CA CYS A 159 -6.19 -1.95 4.13
C CYS A 159 -7.35 -2.66 3.43
N ASP A 160 -7.12 -3.09 2.19
CA ASP A 160 -8.03 -3.93 1.41
C ASP A 160 -7.58 -5.39 1.41
N VAL A 161 -6.28 -5.61 1.56
CA VAL A 161 -5.68 -6.94 1.68
C VAL A 161 -4.67 -6.93 2.82
N TYR A 162 -4.82 -7.86 3.76
CA TYR A 162 -3.85 -8.02 4.84
C TYR A 162 -2.89 -9.15 4.54
N ALA A 163 -1.64 -8.79 4.24
CA ALA A 163 -0.59 -9.75 3.90
C ALA A 163 -0.03 -10.42 5.16
N LEU A 164 0.00 -11.75 5.15
CA LEU A 164 0.60 -12.57 6.20
C LEU A 164 1.93 -13.16 5.70
N TRP A 165 2.84 -13.42 6.63
CA TRP A 165 4.02 -14.22 6.35
C TRP A 165 3.64 -15.70 6.22
N GLY A 166 4.54 -16.50 5.68
CA GLY A 166 4.36 -17.94 5.50
C GLY A 166 4.41 -18.74 6.81
N GLU A 167 3.56 -18.40 7.79
CA GLU A 167 3.45 -19.15 9.03
C GLU A 167 2.74 -20.50 8.83
N PRO A 168 2.84 -21.44 9.80
CA PRO A 168 2.08 -22.68 9.79
C PRO A 168 0.56 -22.42 9.68
N ILE A 169 -0.15 -23.24 8.92
CA ILE A 169 -1.59 -23.07 8.61
C ILE A 169 -2.43 -22.86 9.88
N LYS A 170 -2.11 -23.55 10.97
CA LYS A 170 -2.81 -23.41 12.28
C LYS A 170 -2.70 -21.99 12.83
N ASP A 171 -1.55 -21.37 12.68
CA ASP A 171 -1.29 -20.02 13.20
C ASP A 171 -1.90 -18.96 12.29
N VAL A 172 -1.83 -19.17 10.96
CA VAL A 172 -2.54 -18.33 9.96
C VAL A 172 -4.04 -18.31 10.24
N LYS A 173 -4.67 -19.46 10.52
CA LYS A 173 -6.10 -19.51 10.88
C LYS A 173 -6.44 -18.67 12.11
N LYS A 174 -5.60 -18.71 13.15
CA LYS A 174 -5.80 -17.89 14.37
C LYS A 174 -5.66 -16.40 14.05
N LYS A 175 -4.62 -16.02 13.30
CA LYS A 175 -4.38 -14.63 12.90
C LYS A 175 -5.54 -14.07 12.06
N ILE A 176 -6.05 -14.83 11.09
CA ILE A 176 -7.21 -14.43 10.29
C ILE A 176 -8.43 -14.21 11.18
N ALA A 177 -8.69 -15.12 12.14
CA ALA A 177 -9.84 -15.01 13.04
C ALA A 177 -9.73 -13.77 13.95
N ASP A 178 -8.54 -13.48 14.49
CA ASP A 178 -8.29 -12.28 15.30
C ASP A 178 -8.41 -11.01 14.44
N PHE A 179 -7.78 -10.98 13.29
CA PHE A 179 -7.83 -9.84 12.38
C PHE A 179 -9.26 -9.49 11.96
N ARG A 180 -10.08 -10.50 11.62
CA ARG A 180 -11.50 -10.30 11.28
C ARG A 180 -12.32 -9.72 12.42
N LYS A 181 -12.02 -10.08 13.69
CA LYS A 181 -12.66 -9.45 14.85
C LYS A 181 -12.29 -7.97 14.94
N ARG A 182 -11.01 -7.61 14.72
CA ARG A 182 -10.56 -6.21 14.71
C ARG A 182 -11.23 -5.42 13.61
N VAL A 183 -11.32 -5.96 12.39
CA VAL A 183 -12.05 -5.32 11.28
C VAL A 183 -13.51 -5.05 11.66
N LYS A 184 -14.18 -5.99 12.32
CA LYS A 184 -15.56 -5.80 12.79
C LYS A 184 -15.69 -4.67 13.81
N VAL A 185 -14.73 -4.55 14.73
CA VAL A 185 -14.71 -3.47 15.74
C VAL A 185 -14.59 -2.09 15.10
N THR A 186 -13.92 -1.96 13.95
CA THR A 186 -13.85 -0.69 13.20
C THR A 186 -15.13 -0.32 12.44
N GLY A 187 -16.16 -1.15 12.51
CA GLY A 187 -17.42 -0.97 11.75
C GLY A 187 -17.35 -1.43 10.28
N ARG A 188 -16.23 -1.99 9.84
CA ARG A 188 -16.07 -2.52 8.47
C ARG A 188 -16.59 -3.96 8.37
N ASP A 189 -17.03 -4.36 7.18
CA ASP A 189 -17.34 -5.77 6.91
C ASP A 189 -16.03 -6.59 6.87
N PRO A 190 -15.86 -7.61 7.73
CA PRO A 190 -14.68 -8.46 7.71
C PRO A 190 -14.45 -9.21 6.39
N ARG A 191 -15.49 -9.36 5.56
CA ARG A 191 -15.39 -9.99 4.23
C ARG A 191 -14.88 -9.03 3.15
N ALA A 192 -14.91 -7.74 3.40
CA ALA A 192 -14.37 -6.73 2.50
C ALA A 192 -12.84 -6.66 2.54
N VAL A 193 -12.18 -7.29 3.53
CA VAL A 193 -10.72 -7.40 3.61
C VAL A 193 -10.30 -8.84 3.31
N ARG A 194 -9.43 -8.97 2.31
CA ARG A 194 -8.87 -10.26 1.87
C ARG A 194 -7.59 -10.60 2.60
#